data_c1b6d8104ad86329fd8ff11c7f2421e2
#
_entry.id   c1b6d8104ad86329fd8ff11c7f2421e2
#
_cell.length_a   1.000
_cell.length_b   1.000
_cell.length_c   1.000
_cell.angle_alpha   90.00
_cell.angle_beta   90.00
_cell.angle_gamma   90.00
#
_symmetry.space_group_name_H-M   'P 1'
#
loop_
_entity.id
_entity.type
_entity.pdbx_description
1 polymer ?
#
loop_
_entity_poly.entity_id
_entity_poly.type
_entity_poly.pdbx_seq_one_letter_code
_entity_poly.pdbx_strand_id
1 'polypeptide(L)'
;RTLRAHLGRAVPRFGEIIKKSKTGKGRAEWVVYSNNKDRDPFISEFKFFDAAQIVLLVAAMEYVKGVEAAFEAITADPGALKGYLQKVVGELTDLITVTQDTTLSKETRKRVMCMITLDAHARDIVDGLCRQGVHEKEHFAWMSQLKQRYVSPEEREQRGESKDHDARIDILNAKFFYDFEYLGNGARLVVTPLTDRIYVTATQALHLHMGCA
;
A
#
# COMPACT_ATOMS: atom_id res chain seq x y z
N ARG A 1 -18.46 -8.02 -4.77
CA ARG A 1 -18.14 -8.00 -6.22
C ARG A 1 -17.62 -6.64 -6.69
N THR A 2 -18.22 -5.54 -6.25
CA THR A 2 -17.86 -4.19 -6.73
C THR A 2 -16.46 -3.76 -6.33
N LEU A 3 -16.04 -3.94 -5.07
CA LEU A 3 -14.70 -3.56 -4.58
C LEU A 3 -13.60 -4.35 -5.29
N ARG A 4 -13.78 -5.65 -5.49
CA ARG A 4 -12.84 -6.49 -6.24
C ARG A 4 -12.69 -6.03 -7.69
N ALA A 5 -13.79 -5.73 -8.37
CA ALA A 5 -13.76 -5.20 -9.73
C ALA A 5 -13.04 -3.83 -9.82
N HIS A 6 -13.11 -3.03 -8.75
CA HIS A 6 -12.35 -1.79 -8.65
C HIS A 6 -10.85 -2.06 -8.51
N LEU A 7 -10.44 -3.02 -7.68
CA LEU A 7 -9.03 -3.39 -7.54
C LEU A 7 -8.43 -3.86 -8.87
N GLY A 8 -9.07 -4.78 -9.56
CA GLY A 8 -8.59 -5.32 -10.84
C GLY A 8 -8.37 -4.26 -11.93
N ARG A 9 -9.06 -3.12 -11.81
CA ARG A 9 -8.86 -1.95 -12.69
C ARG A 9 -7.82 -0.97 -12.15
N ALA A 10 -7.76 -0.82 -10.84
CA ALA A 10 -6.90 0.14 -10.16
C ALA A 10 -5.41 -0.23 -10.28
N VAL A 11 -5.06 -1.47 -9.99
CA VAL A 11 -3.67 -1.92 -9.95
C VAL A 11 -2.94 -1.73 -11.28
N PRO A 12 -3.46 -2.20 -12.45
CA PRO A 12 -2.76 -2.01 -13.72
C PRO A 12 -2.59 -0.54 -14.12
N ARG A 13 -3.51 0.34 -13.71
CA ARG A 13 -3.53 1.76 -14.11
C ARG A 13 -2.78 2.68 -13.16
N PHE A 14 -2.46 2.22 -11.96
CA PHE A 14 -1.77 3.05 -10.96
C PHE A 14 -0.50 3.71 -11.52
N GLY A 15 0.37 2.92 -12.15
CA GLY A 15 1.61 3.44 -12.74
C GLY A 15 1.38 4.44 -13.88
N GLU A 16 0.31 4.29 -14.65
CA GLU A 16 -0.06 5.24 -15.70
C GLU A 16 -0.52 6.58 -15.12
N ILE A 17 -1.31 6.55 -14.04
CA ILE A 17 -1.80 7.74 -13.34
C ILE A 17 -0.62 8.56 -12.82
N ILE A 18 0.32 7.89 -12.14
CA ILE A 18 1.51 8.54 -11.58
C ILE A 18 2.37 9.18 -12.68
N LYS A 19 2.60 8.47 -13.79
CA LYS A 19 3.41 8.96 -14.93
C LYS A 19 2.77 10.15 -15.66
N LYS A 20 1.46 10.24 -15.68
CA LYS A 20 0.72 11.31 -16.39
C LYS A 20 0.50 12.56 -15.53
N SER A 21 0.88 12.54 -14.25
CA SER A 21 0.81 13.73 -13.39
C SER A 21 1.68 14.85 -13.94
N LYS A 22 1.07 16.03 -14.13
CA LYS A 22 1.76 17.24 -14.63
C LYS A 22 2.55 17.95 -13.55
N THR A 23 2.25 17.70 -12.28
CA THR A 23 2.86 18.40 -11.14
C THR A 23 4.04 17.64 -10.54
N GLY A 24 4.27 16.39 -10.94
CA GLY A 24 5.20 15.46 -10.29
C GLY A 24 4.69 14.86 -8.97
N LYS A 25 3.52 15.30 -8.48
CA LYS A 25 2.89 14.85 -7.21
C LYS A 25 1.79 13.82 -7.44
N GLY A 26 1.93 12.99 -8.46
CA GLY A 26 0.88 12.12 -8.99
C GLY A 26 0.20 11.25 -7.93
N ARG A 27 0.95 10.77 -6.92
CA ARG A 27 0.37 9.96 -5.84
C ARG A 27 -0.54 10.78 -4.92
N ALA A 28 -0.13 11.98 -4.52
CA ALA A 28 -0.94 12.87 -3.71
C ALA A 28 -2.20 13.31 -4.47
N GLU A 29 -2.06 13.66 -5.75
CA GLU A 29 -3.18 13.98 -6.63
C GLU A 29 -4.16 12.83 -6.75
N TRP A 30 -3.69 11.61 -6.95
CA TRP A 30 -4.52 10.43 -7.02
C TRP A 30 -5.34 10.21 -5.73
N VAL A 31 -4.73 10.37 -4.57
CA VAL A 31 -5.42 10.24 -3.27
C VAL A 31 -6.49 11.30 -3.08
N VAL A 32 -6.21 12.54 -3.50
CA VAL A 32 -7.11 13.69 -3.34
C VAL A 32 -8.27 13.64 -4.32
N TYR A 33 -7.98 13.44 -5.60
CA TYR A 33 -8.93 13.66 -6.68
C TYR A 33 -9.73 12.43 -7.09
N SER A 34 -9.47 11.27 -6.48
CA SER A 34 -10.23 10.06 -6.78
C SER A 34 -11.77 10.19 -6.61
N ASN A 35 -12.25 11.27 -5.99
CA ASN A 35 -13.69 11.58 -5.82
C ASN A 35 -14.14 12.89 -6.49
N ASN A 36 -13.27 13.60 -7.17
CA ASN A 36 -13.66 14.92 -7.68
C ASN A 36 -14.10 14.82 -9.14
N LYS A 37 -15.41 14.86 -9.34
CA LYS A 37 -16.06 14.73 -10.66
C LYS A 37 -15.78 15.90 -11.62
N ASP A 38 -15.29 17.04 -11.12
CA ASP A 38 -15.38 18.32 -11.81
C ASP A 38 -14.04 18.94 -12.22
N ARG A 39 -12.87 18.36 -11.87
CA ARG A 39 -11.61 19.10 -11.99
C ARG A 39 -10.62 18.68 -13.08
N ASP A 40 -10.67 17.45 -13.61
CA ASP A 40 -9.80 17.05 -14.71
C ASP A 40 -10.45 15.95 -15.55
N PRO A 41 -10.59 16.12 -16.89
CA PRO A 41 -11.10 15.07 -17.79
C PRO A 41 -10.30 13.78 -17.68
N PHE A 42 -9.02 13.86 -17.36
CA PHE A 42 -8.15 12.72 -17.16
C PHE A 42 -8.51 11.93 -15.87
N ILE A 43 -8.88 12.63 -14.80
CA ILE A 43 -9.29 12.01 -13.53
C ILE A 43 -10.75 11.53 -13.60
N SER A 44 -11.58 12.13 -14.45
CA SER A 44 -12.96 11.67 -14.66
C SER A 44 -13.05 10.25 -15.24
N GLU A 45 -12.00 9.81 -15.95
CA GLU A 45 -11.85 8.40 -16.38
C GLU A 45 -11.64 7.44 -15.21
N PHE A 46 -11.20 7.95 -14.06
CA PHE A 46 -10.89 7.17 -12.85
C PHE A 46 -12.01 7.17 -11.80
N LYS A 47 -13.26 7.32 -12.20
CA LYS A 47 -14.45 7.18 -11.32
C LYS A 47 -14.47 5.91 -10.46
N PHE A 48 -13.58 4.96 -10.75
CA PHE A 48 -13.47 3.66 -10.09
C PHE A 48 -12.69 3.70 -8.77
N PHE A 49 -12.00 4.78 -8.47
CA PHE A 49 -11.22 4.96 -7.23
C PHE A 49 -12.00 5.65 -6.10
N ASP A 50 -13.31 5.75 -6.22
CA ASP A 50 -14.14 6.39 -5.21
C ASP A 50 -14.10 5.68 -3.85
N ALA A 51 -13.79 4.39 -3.82
CA ALA A 51 -13.64 3.64 -2.58
C ALA A 51 -12.26 3.87 -1.96
N ALA A 52 -12.20 4.65 -0.88
CA ALA A 52 -10.96 4.91 -0.13
C ALA A 52 -10.24 3.63 0.28
N GLN A 53 -10.96 2.57 0.61
CA GLN A 53 -10.42 1.25 0.93
C GLN A 53 -9.55 0.69 -0.21
N ILE A 54 -9.98 0.84 -1.47
CA ILE A 54 -9.20 0.37 -2.64
C ILE A 54 -7.98 1.25 -2.87
N VAL A 55 -8.11 2.57 -2.71
CA VAL A 55 -6.97 3.51 -2.82
C VAL A 55 -5.87 3.14 -1.81
N LEU A 56 -6.24 2.90 -0.55
CA LEU A 56 -5.30 2.50 0.50
C LEU A 56 -4.67 1.13 0.23
N LEU A 57 -5.46 0.16 -0.26
CA LEU A 57 -4.98 -1.18 -0.59
C LEU A 57 -3.96 -1.15 -1.74
N VAL A 58 -4.27 -0.44 -2.83
CA VAL A 58 -3.34 -0.30 -3.98
C VAL A 58 -2.06 0.42 -3.56
N ALA A 59 -2.15 1.48 -2.76
CA ALA A 59 -0.97 2.17 -2.24
C ALA A 59 -0.07 1.24 -1.42
N ALA A 60 -0.67 0.39 -0.58
CA ALA A 60 0.07 -0.60 0.21
C ALA A 60 0.71 -1.69 -0.67
N MET A 61 0.03 -2.14 -1.73
CA MET A 61 0.60 -3.09 -2.70
C MET A 61 1.79 -2.49 -3.45
N GLU A 62 1.68 -1.25 -3.92
CA GLU A 62 2.77 -0.57 -4.62
C GLU A 62 3.96 -0.25 -3.70
N TYR A 63 3.70 0.04 -2.42
CA TYR A 63 4.76 0.16 -1.41
C TYR A 63 5.55 -1.14 -1.29
N VAL A 64 4.88 -2.29 -1.11
CA VAL A 64 5.55 -3.60 -1.01
C VAL A 64 6.37 -3.89 -2.26
N LYS A 65 5.78 -3.70 -3.44
CA LYS A 65 6.47 -3.87 -4.72
C LYS A 65 7.70 -2.96 -4.86
N GLY A 66 7.59 -1.71 -4.40
CA GLY A 66 8.70 -0.75 -4.46
C GLY A 66 9.87 -1.12 -3.54
N VAL A 67 9.60 -1.60 -2.32
CA VAL A 67 10.64 -2.09 -1.41
C VAL A 67 11.33 -3.32 -1.99
N GLU A 68 10.57 -4.28 -2.52
CA GLU A 68 11.14 -5.50 -3.09
C GLU A 68 11.96 -5.23 -4.36
N ALA A 69 11.50 -4.31 -5.21
CA ALA A 69 12.30 -3.85 -6.35
C ALA A 69 13.61 -3.16 -5.91
N ALA A 70 13.58 -2.42 -4.79
CA ALA A 70 14.81 -1.85 -4.24
C ALA A 70 15.77 -2.93 -3.72
N PHE A 71 15.28 -4.01 -3.09
CA PHE A 71 16.12 -5.16 -2.72
C PHE A 71 16.73 -5.85 -3.95
N GLU A 72 15.98 -6.04 -5.01
CA GLU A 72 16.49 -6.63 -6.25
C GLU A 72 17.58 -5.76 -6.91
N ALA A 73 17.45 -4.43 -6.77
CA ALA A 73 18.42 -3.49 -7.32
C ALA A 73 19.71 -3.35 -6.47
N ILE A 74 19.73 -3.76 -5.21
CA ILE A 74 20.86 -3.56 -4.27
C ILE A 74 22.19 -4.10 -4.83
N THR A 75 22.15 -5.21 -5.56
CA THR A 75 23.37 -5.80 -6.16
C THR A 75 24.02 -4.86 -7.17
N ALA A 76 23.24 -4.13 -7.93
CA ALA A 76 23.72 -3.16 -8.93
C ALA A 76 23.91 -1.75 -8.33
N ASP A 77 23.08 -1.36 -7.37
CA ASP A 77 23.12 -0.08 -6.67
C ASP A 77 22.95 -0.29 -5.17
N PRO A 78 24.03 -0.29 -4.40
CA PRO A 78 23.97 -0.41 -2.92
C PRO A 78 23.14 0.69 -2.24
N GLY A 79 22.88 1.79 -2.93
CA GLY A 79 22.06 2.90 -2.47
C GLY A 79 20.55 2.77 -2.76
N ALA A 80 20.12 1.72 -3.48
CA ALA A 80 18.75 1.57 -3.98
C ALA A 80 17.69 1.69 -2.88
N LEU A 81 17.86 1.03 -1.74
CA LEU A 81 16.92 1.09 -0.62
C LEU A 81 16.87 2.49 0.00
N LYS A 82 18.02 3.17 0.10
CA LYS A 82 18.08 4.57 0.59
C LYS A 82 17.43 5.53 -0.41
N GLY A 83 17.62 5.32 -1.70
CA GLY A 83 16.91 6.05 -2.76
C GLY A 83 15.39 5.87 -2.66
N TYR A 84 14.94 4.64 -2.40
CA TYR A 84 13.53 4.37 -2.18
C TYR A 84 12.99 5.06 -0.91
N LEU A 85 13.76 5.09 0.19
CA LEU A 85 13.41 5.85 1.39
C LEU A 85 13.18 7.33 1.07
N GLN A 86 14.07 7.96 0.30
CA GLN A 86 13.90 9.36 -0.10
C GLN A 86 12.61 9.58 -0.90
N LYS A 87 12.26 8.64 -1.79
CA LYS A 87 10.97 8.67 -2.51
C LYS A 87 9.79 8.63 -1.55
N VAL A 88 9.76 7.68 -0.61
CA VAL A 88 8.68 7.54 0.38
C VAL A 88 8.54 8.79 1.24
N VAL A 89 9.66 9.39 1.67
CA VAL A 89 9.66 10.67 2.43
C VAL A 89 9.09 11.80 1.58
N GLY A 90 9.45 11.89 0.30
CA GLY A 90 8.91 12.88 -0.62
C GLY A 90 7.39 12.76 -0.81
N GLU A 91 6.91 11.55 -1.06
CA GLU A 91 5.48 11.26 -1.22
C GLU A 91 4.67 11.58 0.05
N LEU A 92 5.22 11.26 1.23
CA LEU A 92 4.62 11.62 2.52
C LEU A 92 4.56 13.15 2.71
N THR A 93 5.63 13.87 2.35
CA THR A 93 5.70 15.33 2.45
C THR A 93 4.66 15.99 1.53
N ASP A 94 4.48 15.46 0.33
CA ASP A 94 3.44 15.95 -0.60
C ASP A 94 2.05 15.79 -0.02
N LEU A 95 1.74 14.64 0.61
CA LEU A 95 0.46 14.41 1.27
C LEU A 95 0.24 15.33 2.47
N ILE A 96 1.28 15.59 3.28
CA ILE A 96 1.21 16.53 4.40
C ILE A 96 0.91 17.93 3.88
N THR A 97 1.56 18.37 2.80
CA THR A 97 1.31 19.67 2.18
C THR A 97 -0.15 19.80 1.73
N VAL A 98 -0.73 18.74 1.19
CA VAL A 98 -2.15 18.72 0.78
C VAL A 98 -3.10 18.97 1.96
N THR A 99 -2.74 18.57 3.18
CA THR A 99 -3.61 18.81 4.35
C THR A 99 -3.80 20.30 4.68
N GLN A 100 -2.93 21.17 4.17
CA GLN A 100 -3.04 22.62 4.36
C GLN A 100 -4.13 23.25 3.48
N ASP A 101 -4.61 22.53 2.46
CA ASP A 101 -5.71 23.00 1.62
C ASP A 101 -7.03 22.98 2.41
N THR A 102 -7.55 24.17 2.71
CA THR A 102 -8.80 24.37 3.44
C THR A 102 -10.04 24.02 2.63
N THR A 103 -9.92 23.89 1.31
CA THR A 103 -11.05 23.58 0.40
C THR A 103 -11.37 22.09 0.32
N LEU A 104 -10.53 21.22 0.90
CA LEU A 104 -10.76 19.79 0.91
C LEU A 104 -12.05 19.40 1.64
N SER A 105 -12.84 18.52 1.02
CA SER A 105 -13.98 17.92 1.70
C SER A 105 -13.55 17.12 2.94
N LYS A 106 -14.47 16.95 3.89
CA LYS A 106 -14.23 16.17 5.12
C LYS A 106 -13.81 14.72 4.79
N GLU A 107 -14.44 14.12 3.78
CA GLU A 107 -14.18 12.75 3.34
C GLU A 107 -12.79 12.64 2.71
N THR A 108 -12.42 13.59 1.83
CA THR A 108 -11.09 13.64 1.22
C THR A 108 -10.01 13.85 2.28
N ARG A 109 -10.22 14.79 3.20
CA ARG A 109 -9.29 15.01 4.32
C ARG A 109 -9.08 13.75 5.16
N LYS A 110 -10.16 13.04 5.49
CA LYS A 110 -10.08 11.77 6.23
C LYS A 110 -9.28 10.71 5.47
N ARG A 111 -9.43 10.64 4.14
CA ARG A 111 -8.66 9.72 3.29
C ARG A 111 -7.17 10.07 3.28
N VAL A 112 -6.85 11.34 3.10
CA VAL A 112 -5.47 11.85 3.15
C VAL A 112 -4.83 11.52 4.50
N MET A 113 -5.53 11.75 5.61
CA MET A 113 -5.03 11.42 6.95
C MET A 113 -4.78 9.93 7.14
N CYS A 114 -5.67 9.06 6.62
CA CYS A 114 -5.44 7.61 6.65
C CYS A 114 -4.20 7.22 5.84
N MET A 115 -3.99 7.83 4.68
CA MET A 115 -2.81 7.58 3.86
C MET A 115 -1.53 8.04 4.55
N ILE A 116 -1.52 9.23 5.14
CA ILE A 116 -0.38 9.76 5.91
C ILE A 116 0.01 8.79 7.03
N THR A 117 -0.98 8.22 7.75
CA THR A 117 -0.71 7.25 8.81
C THR A 117 -0.02 6.00 8.28
N LEU A 118 -0.46 5.47 7.13
CA LEU A 118 0.17 4.31 6.48
C LEU A 118 1.58 4.64 5.96
N ASP A 119 1.74 5.79 5.34
CA ASP A 119 3.03 6.21 4.76
C ASP A 119 4.07 6.55 5.83
N ALA A 120 3.64 7.11 6.97
CA ALA A 120 4.53 7.32 8.10
C ALA A 120 5.10 5.99 8.62
N HIS A 121 4.23 4.98 8.77
CA HIS A 121 4.67 3.63 9.15
C HIS A 121 5.58 3.01 8.07
N ALA A 122 5.21 3.12 6.79
CA ALA A 122 6.02 2.63 5.68
C ALA A 122 7.42 3.26 5.66
N ARG A 123 7.53 4.58 5.88
CA ARG A 123 8.80 5.31 6.02
C ARG A 123 9.63 4.74 7.17
N ASP A 124 9.03 4.53 8.34
CA ASP A 124 9.74 4.05 9.53
C ASP A 124 10.28 2.64 9.34
N ILE A 125 9.53 1.77 8.63
CA ILE A 125 10.01 0.44 8.25
C ILE A 125 11.23 0.54 7.33
N VAL A 126 11.16 1.30 6.24
CA VAL A 126 12.25 1.40 5.27
C VAL A 126 13.49 2.05 5.91
N ASP A 127 13.32 3.07 6.74
CA ASP A 127 14.41 3.67 7.51
C ASP A 127 15.07 2.66 8.46
N GLY A 128 14.24 1.85 9.16
CA GLY A 128 14.72 0.76 10.00
C GLY A 128 15.52 -0.30 9.23
N LEU A 129 15.07 -0.69 8.04
CA LEU A 129 15.79 -1.61 7.16
C LEU A 129 17.13 -1.02 6.69
N CYS A 130 17.17 0.27 6.34
CA CYS A 130 18.40 0.97 5.96
C CYS A 130 19.39 1.01 7.13
N ARG A 131 18.95 1.33 8.35
CA ARG A 131 19.80 1.40 9.55
C ARG A 131 20.37 0.04 9.96
N GLN A 132 19.62 -1.03 9.74
CA GLN A 132 20.04 -2.40 10.03
C GLN A 132 20.91 -3.00 8.93
N GLY A 133 21.11 -2.30 7.80
CA GLY A 133 21.86 -2.81 6.68
C GLY A 133 21.22 -4.06 6.04
N VAL A 134 19.90 -4.08 5.96
CA VAL A 134 19.18 -5.21 5.35
C VAL A 134 19.31 -5.15 3.83
N HIS A 135 19.81 -6.22 3.23
CA HIS A 135 20.06 -6.31 1.78
C HIS A 135 19.21 -7.38 1.07
N GLU A 136 18.44 -8.16 1.82
CA GLU A 136 17.70 -9.32 1.29
C GLU A 136 16.23 -9.25 1.71
N LYS A 137 15.34 -9.62 0.80
CA LYS A 137 13.90 -9.65 1.06
C LYS A 137 13.47 -10.80 2.01
N GLU A 138 14.34 -11.80 2.20
CA GLU A 138 14.18 -12.92 3.12
C GLU A 138 14.57 -12.57 4.56
N HIS A 139 15.16 -11.38 4.79
CA HIS A 139 15.55 -10.96 6.14
C HIS A 139 14.32 -10.79 7.04
N PHE A 140 14.43 -11.26 8.29
CA PHE A 140 13.31 -11.27 9.26
C PHE A 140 12.66 -9.90 9.45
N ALA A 141 13.44 -8.81 9.48
CA ALA A 141 12.91 -7.46 9.64
C ALA A 141 11.90 -7.06 8.54
N TRP A 142 12.07 -7.57 7.31
CA TRP A 142 11.12 -7.39 6.23
C TRP A 142 10.03 -8.46 6.21
N MET A 143 10.40 -9.72 6.44
CA MET A 143 9.45 -10.83 6.43
C MET A 143 8.37 -10.68 7.50
N SER A 144 8.68 -10.11 8.65
CA SER A 144 7.74 -9.87 9.76
C SER A 144 6.76 -8.73 9.52
N GLN A 145 6.91 -7.97 8.43
CA GLN A 145 5.97 -6.92 8.07
C GLN A 145 4.75 -7.49 7.35
N LEU A 146 3.58 -6.85 7.57
CA LEU A 146 2.34 -7.21 6.89
C LEU A 146 2.38 -6.65 5.47
N LYS A 147 2.41 -7.54 4.46
CA LYS A 147 2.58 -7.21 3.05
C LYS A 147 1.32 -7.50 2.25
N GLN A 148 0.72 -6.46 1.67
CA GLN A 148 -0.37 -6.63 0.72
C GLN A 148 0.19 -6.85 -0.68
N ARG A 149 -0.32 -7.87 -1.38
CA ARG A 149 0.11 -8.23 -2.74
C ARG A 149 -1.07 -8.34 -3.68
N TYR A 150 -0.87 -7.85 -4.88
CA TYR A 150 -1.75 -8.18 -5.99
C TYR A 150 -1.29 -9.49 -6.62
N VAL A 151 -2.23 -10.41 -6.83
CA VAL A 151 -1.99 -11.68 -7.51
C VAL A 151 -2.62 -11.59 -8.88
N SER A 152 -1.80 -11.59 -9.94
CA SER A 152 -2.28 -11.47 -11.30
C SER A 152 -3.12 -12.70 -11.72
N PRO A 153 -4.00 -12.57 -12.73
CA PRO A 153 -4.73 -13.71 -13.26
C PRO A 153 -3.82 -14.86 -13.68
N GLU A 154 -2.70 -14.55 -14.32
CA GLU A 154 -1.71 -15.53 -14.80
C GLU A 154 -1.03 -16.24 -13.62
N GLU A 155 -0.68 -15.50 -12.56
CA GLU A 155 -0.07 -16.07 -11.35
C GLU A 155 -1.03 -16.99 -10.61
N ARG A 156 -2.32 -16.64 -10.56
CA ARG A 156 -3.37 -17.47 -9.95
C ARG A 156 -3.58 -18.77 -10.73
N GLU A 157 -3.61 -18.68 -12.05
CA GLU A 157 -3.76 -19.85 -12.92
C GLU A 157 -2.60 -20.83 -12.74
N GLN A 158 -1.37 -20.33 -12.71
CA GLN A 158 -0.16 -21.15 -12.45
C GLN A 158 -0.18 -21.84 -11.11
N ARG A 159 -0.79 -21.22 -10.09
CA ARG A 159 -0.90 -21.77 -8.73
C ARG A 159 -2.16 -22.60 -8.51
N GLY A 160 -3.06 -22.70 -9.47
CA GLY A 160 -4.36 -23.36 -9.32
C GLY A 160 -5.28 -22.67 -8.30
N GLU A 161 -5.09 -21.37 -8.06
CA GLU A 161 -5.86 -20.60 -7.10
C GLU A 161 -7.19 -20.13 -7.69
N SER A 162 -8.19 -19.90 -6.83
CA SER A 162 -9.48 -19.38 -7.23
C SER A 162 -9.38 -18.02 -7.92
N LYS A 163 -10.27 -17.76 -8.89
CA LYS A 163 -10.41 -16.44 -9.54
C LYS A 163 -10.70 -15.31 -8.56
N ASP A 164 -11.09 -15.64 -7.35
CA ASP A 164 -11.44 -14.71 -6.28
C ASP A 164 -10.24 -14.29 -5.41
N HIS A 165 -9.06 -14.86 -5.62
CA HIS A 165 -7.86 -14.62 -4.81
C HIS A 165 -6.90 -13.58 -5.45
N ASP A 166 -7.43 -12.44 -5.87
CA ASP A 166 -6.67 -11.37 -6.54
C ASP A 166 -5.91 -10.42 -5.58
N ALA A 167 -6.16 -10.53 -4.29
CA ALA A 167 -5.40 -9.81 -3.26
C ALA A 167 -5.01 -10.76 -2.13
N ARG A 168 -3.73 -10.73 -1.74
CA ARG A 168 -3.16 -11.58 -0.70
C ARG A 168 -2.42 -10.74 0.33
N ILE A 169 -2.45 -11.18 1.56
CA ILE A 169 -1.70 -10.62 2.68
C ILE A 169 -0.69 -11.66 3.14
N ASP A 170 0.58 -11.30 3.10
CA ASP A 170 1.70 -12.14 3.52
C ASP A 170 2.35 -11.54 4.78
N ILE A 171 2.61 -12.37 5.77
CA ILE A 171 3.39 -12.03 6.97
C ILE A 171 4.13 -13.27 7.45
N LEU A 172 5.46 -13.27 7.45
CA LEU A 172 6.29 -14.47 7.65
C LEU A 172 5.79 -15.62 6.76
N ASN A 173 5.42 -16.75 7.35
CA ASN A 173 4.92 -17.93 6.64
C ASN A 173 3.41 -17.91 6.42
N ALA A 174 2.68 -17.03 7.11
CA ALA A 174 1.23 -16.92 6.99
C ALA A 174 0.83 -16.19 5.71
N LYS A 175 -0.20 -16.71 5.04
CA LYS A 175 -0.79 -16.14 3.84
C LYS A 175 -2.30 -16.14 3.98
N PHE A 176 -2.91 -15.00 3.79
CA PHE A 176 -4.35 -14.81 3.86
C PHE A 176 -4.86 -14.16 2.59
N PHE A 177 -6.05 -14.53 2.15
CA PHE A 177 -6.72 -13.85 1.06
C PHE A 177 -7.54 -12.67 1.57
N TYR A 178 -7.60 -11.61 0.79
CA TYR A 178 -8.38 -10.42 1.10
C TYR A 178 -9.79 -10.59 0.53
N ASP A 179 -10.77 -10.73 1.41
CA ASP A 179 -12.15 -11.06 1.02
C ASP A 179 -13.00 -9.85 0.61
N PHE A 180 -12.41 -8.65 0.56
CA PHE A 180 -13.10 -7.43 0.17
C PHE A 180 -14.33 -7.08 1.02
N GLU A 181 -14.29 -7.44 2.30
CA GLU A 181 -15.26 -6.92 3.25
C GLU A 181 -15.24 -5.40 3.24
N TYR A 182 -16.43 -4.77 3.21
CA TYR A 182 -16.52 -3.33 3.18
C TYR A 182 -16.25 -2.73 4.56
N LEU A 183 -15.07 -2.16 4.72
CA LEU A 183 -14.63 -1.49 5.95
C LEU A 183 -14.80 0.04 5.89
N GLY A 184 -15.12 0.58 4.73
CA GLY A 184 -15.24 2.02 4.50
C GLY A 184 -13.93 2.77 4.69
N ASN A 185 -14.04 4.05 5.09
CA ASN A 185 -12.91 4.93 5.38
C ASN A 185 -12.85 5.23 6.88
N GLY A 186 -12.68 4.19 7.70
CA GLY A 186 -12.47 4.32 9.15
C GLY A 186 -11.13 4.99 9.48
N ALA A 187 -11.00 5.55 10.69
CA ALA A 187 -9.70 6.00 11.20
C ALA A 187 -8.74 4.80 11.25
N ARG A 188 -7.48 5.03 10.92
CA ARG A 188 -6.44 4.00 10.98
C ARG A 188 -5.72 4.05 12.32
N LEU A 189 -5.45 2.88 12.86
CA LEU A 189 -4.58 2.74 14.01
C LEU A 189 -3.16 3.13 13.61
N VAL A 190 -2.49 3.91 14.45
CA VAL A 190 -1.05 4.16 14.30
C VAL A 190 -0.32 2.87 14.64
N VAL A 191 0.43 2.35 13.68
CA VAL A 191 1.18 1.11 13.86
C VAL A 191 2.50 1.44 14.55
N THR A 192 2.75 0.77 15.66
CA THR A 192 3.96 0.87 16.46
C THR A 192 4.71 -0.47 16.43
N PRO A 193 5.99 -0.54 16.85
CA PRO A 193 6.69 -1.82 16.96
C PRO A 193 5.99 -2.85 17.85
N LEU A 194 5.19 -2.41 18.83
CA LEU A 194 4.35 -3.30 19.63
C LEU A 194 3.20 -3.88 18.81
N THR A 195 2.52 -3.04 18.02
CA THR A 195 1.44 -3.47 17.13
C THR A 195 1.94 -4.47 16.09
N ASP A 196 3.14 -4.27 15.53
CA ASP A 196 3.76 -5.22 14.59
C ASP A 196 3.98 -6.58 15.24
N ARG A 197 4.43 -6.64 16.50
CA ARG A 197 4.57 -7.91 17.23
C ARG A 197 3.23 -8.60 17.45
N ILE A 198 2.18 -7.84 17.75
CA ILE A 198 0.82 -8.38 17.90
C ILE A 198 0.36 -8.97 16.56
N TYR A 199 0.58 -8.28 15.43
CA TYR A 199 0.24 -8.81 14.11
C TYR A 199 0.99 -10.11 13.81
N VAL A 200 2.29 -10.16 14.07
CA VAL A 200 3.06 -11.41 13.91
C VAL A 200 2.47 -12.53 14.76
N THR A 201 2.27 -12.29 16.05
CA THR A 201 1.77 -13.32 16.98
C THR A 201 0.39 -13.83 16.57
N ALA A 202 -0.57 -12.91 16.33
CA ALA A 202 -1.93 -13.27 16.00
C ALA A 202 -2.03 -14.00 14.65
N THR A 203 -1.32 -13.52 13.62
CA THR A 203 -1.36 -14.13 12.29
C THR A 203 -0.67 -15.49 12.25
N GLN A 204 0.45 -15.68 12.98
CA GLN A 204 1.10 -16.99 13.07
C GLN A 204 0.23 -17.97 13.88
N ALA A 205 -0.37 -17.55 15.00
CA ALA A 205 -1.30 -18.39 15.75
C ALA A 205 -2.48 -18.86 14.88
N LEU A 206 -3.08 -17.94 14.13
CA LEU A 206 -4.16 -18.27 13.20
C LEU A 206 -3.70 -19.25 12.09
N HIS A 207 -2.53 -19.02 11.51
CA HIS A 207 -1.95 -19.86 10.47
C HIS A 207 -1.66 -21.29 10.97
N LEU A 208 -1.22 -21.40 12.21
CA LEU A 208 -0.91 -22.69 12.85
C LEU A 208 -2.12 -23.34 13.55
N HIS A 209 -3.32 -22.74 13.45
CA HIS A 209 -4.53 -23.18 14.14
C HIS A 209 -4.36 -23.26 15.66
N MET A 210 -3.60 -22.33 16.24
CA MET A 210 -3.35 -22.23 17.67
C MET A 210 -4.17 -21.11 18.30
N GLY A 211 -4.45 -21.23 19.61
CA GLY A 211 -5.01 -20.13 20.38
C GLY A 211 -4.02 -18.98 20.51
N CYS A 212 -4.54 -17.75 20.56
CA CYS A 212 -3.76 -16.54 20.82
C CYS A 212 -4.31 -15.88 22.09
N ALA A 213 -3.47 -15.70 23.11
CA ALA A 213 -3.80 -15.02 24.35
C ALA A 213 -2.99 -13.74 24.52
#